data_4c5b7f7717cbed5c397c15d2b0c1fa5f
#
_entry.id   4c5b7f7717cbed5c397c15d2b0c1fa5f
#
_cell.length_a   1.000
_cell.length_b   1.000
_cell.length_c   1.000
_cell.angle_alpha   90.00
_cell.angle_beta   90.00
_cell.angle_gamma   90.00
#
_symmetry.space_group_name_H-M   'P 1'
#
loop_
_entity.id
_entity.type
_entity.pdbx_description
1 polymer ?
#
loop_
_entity_poly.entity_id
_entity_poly.type
_entity_poly.pdbx_seq_one_letter_code
_entity_poly.pdbx_strand_id
1 'polypeptide(L)'
;MKILKLFLLTLVILVASSCETKKKGVVKEAIQRVMETPRTTFPIDQGFSEYITAYTSGIVPANGIIEVRFAPEFAAKAKKQSPAGLFTFNPLIKGKTEWSDETTLVFRPSKLLDPGKSYRGELNLSRIGEVKERLQIFPLNFHTLKKDFSINTGILESSDDGTTYNLVGEIVTSDFIDKPEVESYLEARLNRKNMNIEWDHQDDLIHKFTVTGIARADKAQEMILKWDGTKSGVPQKNSVVIDIPPAGEFRVLDVKMIKGESQSMDVIFSDPVDASQDLEGLIHLEPSVSAGKSVRSNIVTLVPSTPLQEEVILYVEASVKNRKGTDLASAYSTRLDFTAINPGIQLTGDGIILPSSQNLIFPFKAVNLRAVDLKIIKIFENNIPYFLQENDINSGYYVKRFGRPVFSGRIDLTSGTGPGAGSWNLHTINLADYINVEPGVLYKVQLSMRKSYSLSGCELTQEEKRYEEMLQQALEQSSNNWDDSENYSVKIRFASPVIIKSF
;
A
#
# COMPACT_ATOMS: atom_id res chain seq x y z
N MET A 1 18.01 -0.23 66.28
CA MET A 1 18.69 -0.39 65.02
C MET A 1 18.11 -1.51 64.10
N LYS A 2 17.24 -2.39 64.58
CA LYS A 2 16.59 -3.45 63.78
C LYS A 2 15.24 -3.06 63.18
N ILE A 3 14.57 -2.04 63.70
CA ILE A 3 13.25 -1.59 63.24
C ILE A 3 13.37 -0.65 62.00
N LEU A 4 14.48 0.07 61.86
CA LEU A 4 14.70 0.99 60.72
C LEU A 4 15.03 0.27 59.40
N LYS A 5 15.57 -0.96 59.44
CA LYS A 5 15.85 -1.77 58.24
C LYS A 5 14.62 -2.46 57.66
N LEU A 6 13.56 -2.65 58.46
CA LEU A 6 12.33 -3.28 58.00
C LEU A 6 11.43 -2.29 57.20
N PHE A 7 11.50 -0.99 57.57
CA PHE A 7 10.75 0.06 56.89
C PHE A 7 11.32 0.44 55.51
N LEU A 8 12.64 0.25 55.29
CA LEU A 8 13.25 0.52 53.99
C LEU A 8 13.00 -0.62 53.00
N LEU A 9 12.78 -1.85 53.49
CA LEU A 9 12.52 -3.00 52.59
C LEU A 9 11.07 -3.04 52.10
N THR A 10 10.12 -2.53 52.89
CA THR A 10 8.70 -2.42 52.49
C THR A 10 8.45 -1.26 51.54
N LEU A 11 9.25 -0.20 51.57
CA LEU A 11 9.12 0.95 50.64
C LEU A 11 9.60 0.63 49.22
N VAL A 12 10.61 -0.27 49.09
CA VAL A 12 11.14 -0.67 47.75
C VAL A 12 10.17 -1.64 47.05
N ILE A 13 9.39 -2.43 47.79
CA ILE A 13 8.42 -3.36 47.18
C ILE A 13 7.16 -2.63 46.66
N LEU A 14 6.79 -1.48 47.27
CA LEU A 14 5.63 -0.69 46.86
C LEU A 14 5.88 0.15 45.57
N VAL A 15 7.13 0.46 45.22
CA VAL A 15 7.46 1.21 44.01
C VAL A 15 7.56 0.29 42.76
N ALA A 16 7.86 -1.00 42.96
CA ALA A 16 7.92 -1.96 41.86
C ALA A 16 6.53 -2.43 41.35
N SER A 17 5.47 -2.32 42.18
CA SER A 17 4.11 -2.73 41.81
C SER A 17 3.32 -1.67 41.02
N SER A 18 3.77 -0.41 40.97
CA SER A 18 3.00 0.65 40.33
C SER A 18 3.31 0.84 38.83
N CYS A 19 4.38 0.23 38.33
CA CYS A 19 4.75 0.34 36.91
C CYS A 19 4.13 -0.72 35.97
N GLU A 20 3.72 -1.87 36.51
CA GLU A 20 3.13 -2.93 35.65
C GLU A 20 1.63 -2.75 35.36
N THR A 21 0.90 -2.08 36.27
CA THR A 21 -0.54 -1.88 36.08
C THR A 21 -0.88 -0.80 35.05
N LYS A 22 -0.02 0.19 34.82
CA LYS A 22 -0.25 1.20 33.77
C LYS A 22 -0.03 0.67 32.34
N LYS A 23 0.91 -0.25 32.14
CA LYS A 23 1.12 -0.85 30.80
C LYS A 23 0.01 -1.82 30.38
N LYS A 24 -0.59 -2.55 31.32
CA LYS A 24 -1.72 -3.44 31.01
C LYS A 24 -3.02 -2.69 30.72
N GLY A 25 -3.23 -1.51 31.33
CA GLY A 25 -4.38 -0.64 31.07
C GLY A 25 -4.35 -0.04 29.67
N VAL A 26 -3.19 0.50 29.26
CA VAL A 26 -3.02 1.16 27.94
C VAL A 26 -3.15 0.16 26.80
N VAL A 27 -2.65 -1.06 26.97
CA VAL A 27 -2.77 -2.11 25.94
C VAL A 27 -4.22 -2.62 25.86
N LYS A 28 -4.95 -2.75 26.98
CA LYS A 28 -6.37 -3.09 26.96
C LYS A 28 -7.24 -2.00 26.33
N GLU A 29 -6.99 -0.73 26.61
CA GLU A 29 -7.71 0.39 25.99
C GLU A 29 -7.38 0.53 24.50
N ALA A 30 -6.12 0.28 24.09
CA ALA A 30 -5.76 0.26 22.67
C ALA A 30 -6.42 -0.91 21.94
N ILE A 31 -6.46 -2.10 22.53
CA ILE A 31 -7.16 -3.27 21.95
C ILE A 31 -8.68 -3.04 21.93
N GLN A 32 -9.26 -2.39 22.94
CA GLN A 32 -10.68 -2.10 22.99
C GLN A 32 -11.10 -1.02 21.96
N ARG A 33 -10.24 -0.02 21.69
CA ARG A 33 -10.46 0.98 20.61
C ARG A 33 -10.35 0.38 19.21
N VAL A 34 -9.60 -0.69 19.02
CA VAL A 34 -9.51 -1.42 17.74
C VAL A 34 -10.74 -2.32 17.51
N MET A 35 -11.47 -2.68 18.57
CA MET A 35 -12.68 -3.54 18.50
C MET A 35 -14.00 -2.78 18.34
N GLU A 36 -14.02 -1.45 18.45
CA GLU A 36 -15.21 -0.63 18.25
C GLU A 36 -15.28 -0.02 16.84
N THR A 37 -15.06 -0.83 15.80
CA THR A 37 -15.47 -0.44 14.45
C THR A 37 -16.98 -0.65 14.33
N PRO A 38 -17.75 0.36 13.93
CA PRO A 38 -19.19 0.19 13.72
C PRO A 38 -19.41 -0.90 12.68
N ARG A 39 -20.13 -1.96 13.02
CA ARG A 39 -20.59 -2.93 12.04
C ARG A 39 -21.48 -2.19 11.03
N THR A 40 -20.95 -1.89 9.87
CA THR A 40 -21.61 -1.12 8.81
C THR A 40 -22.57 -1.95 7.96
N THR A 41 -22.68 -3.25 8.22
CA THR A 41 -23.63 -4.12 7.52
C THR A 41 -24.91 -4.27 8.30
N PHE A 42 -25.98 -3.64 7.83
CA PHE A 42 -27.33 -3.96 8.28
C PHE A 42 -27.84 -5.14 7.47
N PRO A 43 -28.54 -6.11 8.10
CA PRO A 43 -29.16 -7.18 7.35
C PRO A 43 -30.22 -6.59 6.40
N ILE A 44 -30.05 -6.81 5.11
CA ILE A 44 -31.01 -6.41 4.07
C ILE A 44 -32.04 -7.51 3.97
N ASP A 45 -33.34 -7.11 3.89
CA ASP A 45 -34.42 -8.05 3.71
C ASP A 45 -34.24 -8.86 2.41
N GLN A 46 -34.20 -10.18 2.53
CA GLN A 46 -33.99 -11.10 1.39
C GLN A 46 -35.02 -10.90 0.27
N GLY A 47 -36.18 -10.36 0.57
CA GLY A 47 -37.22 -10.08 -0.43
C GLY A 47 -36.77 -9.07 -1.50
N PHE A 48 -35.73 -8.27 -1.24
CA PHE A 48 -35.19 -7.37 -2.25
C PHE A 48 -34.51 -8.10 -3.43
N SER A 49 -34.11 -9.36 -3.26
CA SER A 49 -33.54 -10.16 -4.35
C SER A 49 -34.47 -10.37 -5.54
N GLU A 50 -35.79 -10.20 -5.34
CA GLU A 50 -36.78 -10.21 -6.43
C GLU A 50 -36.62 -8.99 -7.37
N TYR A 51 -36.01 -7.90 -6.88
CA TYR A 51 -35.92 -6.61 -7.58
C TYR A 51 -34.50 -6.19 -7.88
N ILE A 52 -33.54 -6.54 -7.02
CA ILE A 52 -32.15 -6.07 -7.08
C ILE A 52 -31.21 -7.27 -7.06
N THR A 53 -30.29 -7.33 -8.03
CA THR A 53 -29.29 -8.38 -8.17
C THR A 53 -27.92 -7.96 -7.67
N ALA A 54 -27.58 -6.66 -7.75
CA ALA A 54 -26.32 -6.11 -7.26
C ALA A 54 -26.47 -4.65 -6.86
N TYR A 55 -25.66 -4.20 -5.92
CA TYR A 55 -25.64 -2.81 -5.48
C TYR A 55 -24.31 -2.46 -4.82
N THR A 56 -23.95 -1.17 -4.84
CA THR A 56 -22.77 -0.64 -4.17
C THR A 56 -22.93 -0.71 -2.66
N SER A 57 -21.95 -1.34 -2.00
CA SER A 57 -21.88 -1.44 -0.54
C SER A 57 -20.42 -1.56 -0.08
N GLY A 58 -20.18 -1.45 1.22
CA GLY A 58 -18.85 -1.61 1.79
C GLY A 58 -17.93 -0.40 1.58
N ILE A 59 -16.68 -0.62 1.14
CA ILE A 59 -15.72 0.46 0.90
C ILE A 59 -15.88 0.98 -0.53
N VAL A 60 -15.99 2.30 -0.66
CA VAL A 60 -16.11 3.01 -1.94
C VAL A 60 -14.92 3.96 -2.06
N PRO A 61 -14.17 3.98 -3.17
CA PRO A 61 -13.13 4.97 -3.39
C PRO A 61 -13.74 6.38 -3.50
N ALA A 62 -12.94 7.40 -3.24
CA ALA A 62 -13.39 8.79 -3.21
C ALA A 62 -14.05 9.24 -4.52
N ASN A 63 -13.58 8.73 -5.67
CA ASN A 63 -14.17 8.97 -7.00
C ASN A 63 -15.25 7.95 -7.38
N GLY A 64 -15.66 7.09 -6.42
CA GLY A 64 -16.59 5.98 -6.68
C GLY A 64 -17.97 6.44 -7.11
N ILE A 65 -18.59 5.62 -7.92
CA ILE A 65 -19.99 5.75 -8.32
C ILE A 65 -20.84 4.77 -7.51
N ILE A 66 -22.10 5.14 -7.27
CA ILE A 66 -23.05 4.28 -6.57
C ILE A 66 -23.96 3.63 -7.61
N GLU A 67 -23.94 2.31 -7.68
CA GLU A 67 -24.67 1.53 -8.67
C GLU A 67 -25.70 0.61 -7.99
N VAL A 68 -26.85 0.45 -8.63
CA VAL A 68 -27.83 -0.56 -8.29
C VAL A 68 -28.28 -1.25 -9.57
N ARG A 69 -28.12 -2.56 -9.60
CA ARG A 69 -28.56 -3.40 -10.71
C ARG A 69 -29.84 -4.12 -10.36
N PHE A 70 -30.81 -4.01 -11.22
CA PHE A 70 -32.11 -4.63 -11.05
C PHE A 70 -32.18 -6.02 -11.69
N ALA A 71 -33.05 -6.84 -11.15
CA ALA A 71 -33.42 -8.10 -11.78
C ALA A 71 -34.05 -7.83 -13.17
N PRO A 72 -33.67 -8.61 -14.21
CA PRO A 72 -34.10 -8.35 -15.59
C PRO A 72 -35.64 -8.24 -15.73
N GLU A 73 -36.39 -9.06 -15.01
CA GLU A 73 -37.85 -9.06 -15.04
C GLU A 73 -38.47 -7.78 -14.44
N PHE A 74 -37.85 -7.24 -13.40
CA PHE A 74 -38.25 -5.98 -12.79
C PHE A 74 -37.83 -4.80 -13.68
N ALA A 75 -36.60 -4.82 -14.20
CA ALA A 75 -36.08 -3.79 -15.08
C ALA A 75 -36.87 -3.65 -16.38
N ALA A 76 -37.36 -4.77 -16.96
CA ALA A 76 -38.19 -4.76 -18.17
C ALA A 76 -39.55 -4.06 -17.96
N LYS A 77 -40.07 -4.08 -16.73
CA LYS A 77 -41.33 -3.42 -16.33
C LYS A 77 -41.11 -2.02 -15.76
N ALA A 78 -39.84 -1.62 -15.57
CA ALA A 78 -39.48 -0.36 -14.92
C ALA A 78 -39.97 0.84 -15.73
N LYS A 79 -40.60 1.78 -15.04
CA LYS A 79 -40.93 3.09 -15.60
C LYS A 79 -39.64 3.92 -15.65
N LYS A 80 -38.92 3.90 -16.75
CA LYS A 80 -37.70 4.70 -16.96
C LYS A 80 -38.01 6.20 -17.11
N GLN A 81 -38.73 6.75 -16.14
CA GLN A 81 -38.97 8.18 -16.00
C GLN A 81 -37.66 8.85 -15.48
N SER A 82 -37.69 10.18 -15.38
CA SER A 82 -36.55 10.94 -14.88
C SER A 82 -35.95 10.30 -13.61
N PRO A 83 -34.70 9.84 -13.60
CA PRO A 83 -34.10 9.17 -12.46
C PRO A 83 -33.76 10.12 -11.31
N ALA A 84 -34.01 11.43 -11.48
CA ALA A 84 -33.72 12.44 -10.47
C ALA A 84 -34.47 12.20 -9.16
N GLY A 85 -33.74 12.23 -8.04
CA GLY A 85 -34.32 12.05 -6.70
C GLY A 85 -34.77 10.64 -6.36
N LEU A 86 -34.30 9.62 -7.08
CA LEU A 86 -34.48 8.21 -6.70
C LEU A 86 -33.59 7.84 -5.51
N PHE A 87 -32.38 8.37 -5.46
CA PHE A 87 -31.47 8.19 -4.34
C PHE A 87 -31.54 9.34 -3.35
N THR A 88 -31.48 9.02 -2.07
CA THR A 88 -31.21 9.95 -0.98
C THR A 88 -30.04 9.43 -0.15
N PHE A 89 -29.20 10.33 0.35
CA PHE A 89 -28.01 9.96 1.14
C PHE A 89 -27.90 10.79 2.42
N ASN A 90 -27.42 10.15 3.46
CA ASN A 90 -27.05 10.79 4.72
C ASN A 90 -25.64 10.32 5.15
N PRO A 91 -24.63 11.19 5.19
CA PRO A 91 -24.65 12.61 4.77
C PRO A 91 -25.06 12.82 3.32
N LEU A 92 -25.56 14.04 3.03
CA LEU A 92 -26.05 14.39 1.69
C LEU A 92 -24.91 14.34 0.65
N ILE A 93 -25.12 13.60 -0.43
CA ILE A 93 -24.24 13.56 -1.59
C ILE A 93 -24.94 14.29 -2.74
N LYS A 94 -24.28 15.33 -3.29
CA LYS A 94 -24.76 15.97 -4.52
C LYS A 94 -24.25 15.19 -5.73
N GLY A 95 -25.12 14.94 -6.70
CA GLY A 95 -24.75 14.17 -7.88
C GLY A 95 -25.89 14.04 -8.87
N LYS A 96 -25.65 13.25 -9.90
CA LYS A 96 -26.62 12.97 -10.96
C LYS A 96 -26.94 11.49 -10.99
N THR A 97 -28.21 11.15 -11.07
CA THR A 97 -28.70 9.78 -11.29
C THR A 97 -28.97 9.58 -12.77
N GLU A 98 -28.54 8.47 -13.33
CA GLU A 98 -28.79 8.10 -14.72
C GLU A 98 -28.85 6.58 -14.88
N TRP A 99 -29.53 6.11 -15.93
CA TRP A 99 -29.47 4.71 -16.33
C TRP A 99 -28.21 4.52 -17.20
N SER A 100 -27.32 3.63 -16.78
CA SER A 100 -26.13 3.28 -17.59
C SER A 100 -26.45 2.25 -18.65
N ASP A 101 -27.41 1.36 -18.36
CA ASP A 101 -27.94 0.35 -19.29
C ASP A 101 -29.41 0.05 -18.93
N GLU A 102 -29.98 -1.02 -19.49
CA GLU A 102 -31.39 -1.38 -19.28
C GLU A 102 -31.70 -1.84 -17.87
N THR A 103 -30.71 -2.31 -17.13
CA THR A 103 -30.85 -2.91 -15.80
C THR A 103 -30.15 -2.13 -14.70
N THR A 104 -29.24 -1.22 -15.02
CA THR A 104 -28.32 -0.59 -14.07
C THR A 104 -28.60 0.89 -13.89
N LEU A 105 -28.92 1.30 -12.69
CA LEU A 105 -29.07 2.69 -12.27
C LEU A 105 -27.81 3.14 -11.56
N VAL A 106 -27.24 4.27 -11.99
CA VAL A 106 -25.98 4.83 -11.48
C VAL A 106 -26.23 6.21 -10.89
N PHE A 107 -25.68 6.46 -9.71
CA PHE A 107 -25.55 7.80 -9.16
C PHE A 107 -24.06 8.21 -9.19
N ARG A 108 -23.79 9.31 -9.89
CA ARG A 108 -22.44 9.91 -9.99
C ARG A 108 -22.35 11.11 -9.06
N PRO A 109 -21.53 11.06 -8.00
CA PRO A 109 -21.24 12.22 -7.19
C PRO A 109 -20.66 13.36 -8.03
N SER A 110 -21.04 14.60 -7.73
CA SER A 110 -20.52 15.79 -8.44
C SER A 110 -19.14 16.24 -7.97
N LYS A 111 -18.66 15.66 -6.87
CA LYS A 111 -17.33 15.85 -6.27
C LYS A 111 -16.88 14.53 -5.67
N LEU A 112 -15.60 14.41 -5.38
CA LEU A 112 -15.09 13.31 -4.59
C LEU A 112 -15.87 13.17 -3.28
N LEU A 113 -16.13 11.93 -2.88
CA LEU A 113 -16.75 11.63 -1.59
C LEU A 113 -15.82 12.02 -0.45
N ASP A 114 -16.39 12.49 0.66
CA ASP A 114 -15.59 12.84 1.83
C ASP A 114 -14.87 11.58 2.37
N PRO A 115 -13.58 11.66 2.67
CA PRO A 115 -12.80 10.51 3.10
C PRO A 115 -13.17 10.05 4.52
N GLY A 116 -13.12 8.73 4.74
CA GLY A 116 -13.39 8.13 6.05
C GLY A 116 -14.81 8.33 6.55
N LYS A 117 -15.77 8.56 5.65
CA LYS A 117 -17.18 8.78 5.97
C LYS A 117 -18.01 7.51 5.73
N SER A 118 -18.96 7.27 6.61
CA SER A 118 -20.01 6.28 6.39
C SER A 118 -21.26 6.98 5.86
N TYR A 119 -21.80 6.45 4.79
CA TYR A 119 -23.01 6.95 4.12
C TYR A 119 -24.13 5.95 4.23
N ARG A 120 -25.30 6.43 4.59
CA ARG A 120 -26.57 5.69 4.45
C ARG A 120 -27.30 6.23 3.24
N GLY A 121 -27.64 5.34 2.33
CA GLY A 121 -28.43 5.68 1.16
C GLY A 121 -29.78 4.97 1.19
N GLU A 122 -30.73 5.53 0.49
CA GLU A 122 -32.03 4.94 0.23
C GLU A 122 -32.36 5.11 -1.25
N LEU A 123 -32.78 4.01 -1.88
CA LEU A 123 -33.29 4.01 -3.23
C LEU A 123 -34.77 3.75 -3.21
N ASN A 124 -35.58 4.68 -3.77
CA ASN A 124 -37.02 4.57 -3.83
C ASN A 124 -37.44 3.68 -5.03
N LEU A 125 -37.70 2.38 -4.75
CA LEU A 125 -38.11 1.40 -5.74
C LEU A 125 -39.55 1.60 -6.23
N SER A 126 -40.45 2.14 -5.39
CA SER A 126 -41.86 2.37 -5.77
C SER A 126 -42.01 3.38 -6.90
N ARG A 127 -41.02 4.26 -7.10
CA ARG A 127 -40.97 5.19 -8.23
C ARG A 127 -40.42 4.55 -9.53
N ILE A 128 -39.81 3.38 -9.42
CA ILE A 128 -39.22 2.65 -10.56
C ILE A 128 -40.23 1.63 -11.08
N GLY A 129 -40.92 0.91 -10.20
CA GLY A 129 -41.86 -0.14 -10.57
C GLY A 129 -42.76 -0.56 -9.46
N GLU A 130 -43.61 -1.56 -9.71
CA GLU A 130 -44.44 -2.15 -8.70
C GLU A 130 -43.65 -3.05 -7.77
N VAL A 131 -43.66 -2.74 -6.49
CA VAL A 131 -42.95 -3.47 -5.44
C VAL A 131 -43.85 -3.72 -4.25
N LYS A 132 -43.61 -4.77 -3.48
CA LYS A 132 -44.33 -5.07 -2.22
C LYS A 132 -44.21 -3.89 -1.27
N GLU A 133 -45.28 -3.55 -0.56
CA GLU A 133 -45.34 -2.36 0.31
C GLU A 133 -44.14 -2.24 1.28
N ARG A 134 -43.74 -3.36 1.88
CA ARG A 134 -42.57 -3.40 2.81
C ARG A 134 -41.22 -3.22 2.16
N LEU A 135 -41.12 -3.27 0.81
CA LEU A 135 -39.87 -3.23 0.03
C LEU A 135 -39.77 -1.98 -0.86
N GLN A 136 -40.55 -0.95 -0.59
CA GLN A 136 -40.58 0.27 -1.41
C GLN A 136 -39.28 1.08 -1.35
N ILE A 137 -38.56 1.00 -0.24
CA ILE A 137 -37.32 1.73 -0.01
C ILE A 137 -36.20 0.72 0.21
N PHE A 138 -35.22 0.72 -0.70
CA PHE A 138 -34.03 -0.13 -0.59
C PHE A 138 -32.90 0.60 0.15
N PRO A 139 -32.41 0.08 1.28
CA PRO A 139 -31.33 0.70 2.03
C PRO A 139 -29.98 0.35 1.43
N LEU A 140 -29.08 1.35 1.32
CA LEU A 140 -27.70 1.22 0.91
C LEU A 140 -26.79 1.72 2.03
N ASN A 141 -25.71 1.03 2.29
CA ASN A 141 -24.70 1.49 3.25
C ASN A 141 -23.31 1.28 2.66
N PHE A 142 -22.52 2.31 2.68
CA PHE A 142 -21.13 2.25 2.24
C PHE A 142 -20.28 3.26 3.01
N HIS A 143 -18.97 3.12 2.96
CA HIS A 143 -18.03 4.07 3.55
C HIS A 143 -16.82 4.27 2.63
N THR A 144 -16.20 5.42 2.76
CA THR A 144 -15.00 5.77 2.01
C THR A 144 -13.74 5.45 2.79
N LEU A 145 -12.64 5.22 2.08
CA LEU A 145 -11.32 5.09 2.68
C LEU A 145 -10.93 6.38 3.39
N LYS A 146 -10.17 6.26 4.48
CA LYS A 146 -9.49 7.40 5.07
C LYS A 146 -8.34 7.81 4.16
N LYS A 147 -8.16 9.12 3.99
CA LYS A 147 -6.95 9.62 3.32
C LYS A 147 -5.72 9.20 4.11
N ASP A 148 -4.75 8.66 3.40
CA ASP A 148 -3.40 8.40 3.90
C ASP A 148 -2.42 8.54 2.74
N PHE A 149 -1.16 8.79 3.01
CA PHE A 149 -0.12 8.76 2.00
C PHE A 149 1.21 8.30 2.60
N SER A 150 2.09 7.83 1.76
CA SER A 150 3.50 7.63 2.07
C SER A 150 4.33 8.51 1.16
N ILE A 151 5.48 8.96 1.66
CA ILE A 151 6.42 9.74 0.87
C ILE A 151 7.77 9.03 0.84
N ASN A 152 8.32 8.92 -0.37
CA ASN A 152 9.72 8.60 -0.61
C ASN A 152 10.43 9.89 -0.99
N THR A 153 11.34 10.33 -0.15
CA THR A 153 12.06 11.60 -0.34
C THR A 153 13.09 11.58 -1.48
N GLY A 154 13.34 10.39 -2.04
CA GLY A 154 14.15 10.25 -3.23
C GLY A 154 15.65 10.41 -3.02
N ILE A 155 16.35 10.72 -4.10
CA ILE A 155 17.80 10.87 -4.17
C ILE A 155 18.17 12.15 -4.90
N LEU A 156 19.35 12.70 -4.55
CA LEU A 156 19.95 13.81 -5.26
C LEU A 156 20.66 13.29 -6.52
N GLU A 157 20.12 13.62 -7.68
CA GLU A 157 20.75 13.35 -8.98
C GLU A 157 21.56 14.56 -9.41
N SER A 158 22.86 14.36 -9.64
CA SER A 158 23.76 15.42 -10.08
C SER A 158 23.62 15.69 -11.58
N SER A 159 23.66 16.98 -11.96
CA SER A 159 23.91 17.34 -13.36
C SER A 159 25.26 16.80 -13.83
N ASP A 160 25.43 16.65 -15.16
CA ASP A 160 26.67 16.09 -15.73
C ASP A 160 27.92 16.91 -15.42
N ASP A 161 27.78 18.21 -15.23
CA ASP A 161 28.85 19.13 -14.85
C ASP A 161 29.06 19.26 -13.35
N GLY A 162 28.19 18.64 -12.54
CA GLY A 162 28.24 18.64 -11.07
C GLY A 162 27.90 19.99 -10.44
N THR A 163 27.23 20.91 -11.15
CA THR A 163 26.91 22.27 -10.65
C THR A 163 25.55 22.37 -9.99
N THR A 164 24.65 21.49 -10.36
CA THR A 164 23.25 21.47 -9.82
C THR A 164 22.83 20.05 -9.48
N TYR A 165 21.77 19.97 -8.65
CA TYR A 165 21.06 18.72 -8.37
C TYR A 165 19.59 18.84 -8.71
N ASN A 166 18.99 17.70 -8.98
CA ASN A 166 17.55 17.47 -8.90
C ASN A 166 17.30 16.46 -7.79
N LEU A 167 16.28 16.69 -6.97
CA LEU A 167 15.79 15.71 -5.99
C LEU A 167 14.53 15.05 -6.56
N VAL A 168 14.64 13.77 -6.90
CA VAL A 168 13.53 12.98 -7.43
C VAL A 168 12.90 12.13 -6.33
N GLY A 169 11.59 12.22 -6.14
CA GLY A 169 10.86 11.45 -5.16
C GLY A 169 9.42 11.17 -5.58
N GLU A 170 8.65 10.57 -4.69
CA GLU A 170 7.25 10.22 -4.96
C GLU A 170 6.37 10.28 -3.71
N ILE A 171 5.09 10.58 -3.91
CA ILE A 171 4.02 10.44 -2.93
C ILE A 171 3.06 9.37 -3.45
N VAL A 172 2.76 8.37 -2.60
CA VAL A 172 1.75 7.34 -2.89
C VAL A 172 0.57 7.54 -1.96
N THR A 173 -0.64 7.70 -2.53
CA THR A 173 -1.87 7.91 -1.78
C THR A 173 -2.68 6.63 -1.61
N SER A 174 -3.46 6.53 -0.53
CA SER A 174 -4.33 5.36 -0.26
C SER A 174 -5.60 5.35 -1.10
N ASP A 175 -6.00 6.48 -1.65
CA ASP A 175 -7.22 6.69 -2.44
C ASP A 175 -7.03 7.90 -3.35
N PHE A 176 -7.98 8.15 -4.22
CA PHE A 176 -7.99 9.34 -5.08
C PHE A 176 -7.98 10.62 -4.26
N ILE A 177 -7.02 11.47 -4.54
CA ILE A 177 -6.89 12.82 -3.99
C ILE A 177 -6.69 13.76 -5.17
N ASP A 178 -7.34 14.92 -5.14
CA ASP A 178 -7.15 15.92 -6.18
C ASP A 178 -5.68 16.32 -6.32
N LYS A 179 -5.16 16.35 -7.56
CA LYS A 179 -3.74 16.66 -7.84
C LYS A 179 -3.24 17.93 -7.15
N PRO A 180 -3.97 19.08 -7.19
CA PRO A 180 -3.56 20.29 -6.46
C PRO A 180 -3.50 20.10 -4.94
N GLU A 181 -4.32 19.20 -4.39
CA GLU A 181 -4.28 18.89 -2.96
C GLU A 181 -3.02 18.09 -2.62
N VAL A 182 -2.65 17.07 -3.43
CA VAL A 182 -1.40 16.32 -3.25
C VAL A 182 -0.19 17.22 -3.36
N GLU A 183 -0.15 18.10 -4.36
CA GLU A 183 0.92 19.08 -4.54
C GLU A 183 1.07 19.99 -3.29
N SER A 184 -0.05 20.33 -2.64
CA SER A 184 -0.05 21.15 -1.43
C SER A 184 0.57 20.50 -0.20
N TYR A 185 0.75 19.16 -0.23
CA TYR A 185 1.37 18.44 0.89
C TYR A 185 2.86 18.69 1.00
N LEU A 186 3.54 19.03 -0.10
CA LEU A 186 4.99 19.07 -0.18
C LEU A 186 5.51 20.50 -0.37
N GLU A 187 6.54 20.84 0.38
CA GLU A 187 7.28 22.09 0.28
C GLU A 187 8.78 21.82 0.33
N ALA A 188 9.52 22.39 -0.60
CA ALA A 188 10.99 22.35 -0.62
C ALA A 188 11.56 23.77 -0.44
N ARG A 189 12.54 23.91 0.45
CA ARG A 189 13.19 25.20 0.72
C ARG A 189 14.71 25.04 0.77
N LEU A 190 15.41 25.83 -0.02
CA LEU A 190 16.88 25.97 0.04
C LEU A 190 17.19 27.38 0.57
N ASN A 191 17.95 27.48 1.68
CA ASN A 191 18.30 28.76 2.29
C ASN A 191 17.12 29.71 2.49
N ARG A 192 15.98 29.19 2.97
CA ARG A 192 14.70 29.88 3.21
C ARG A 192 13.97 30.33 1.94
N LYS A 193 14.46 30.05 0.74
CA LYS A 193 13.76 30.28 -0.52
C LYS A 193 13.01 29.02 -0.93
N ASN A 194 11.76 29.19 -1.36
CA ASN A 194 10.98 28.10 -1.91
C ASN A 194 11.62 27.65 -3.23
N MET A 195 11.72 26.35 -3.39
CA MET A 195 12.19 25.69 -4.61
C MET A 195 11.00 25.34 -5.51
N ASN A 196 11.26 25.25 -6.80
CA ASN A 196 10.27 24.74 -7.74
C ASN A 196 10.18 23.22 -7.62
N ILE A 197 8.94 22.70 -7.61
CA ILE A 197 8.63 21.29 -7.60
C ILE A 197 7.83 21.00 -8.87
N GLU A 198 8.38 20.16 -9.73
CA GLU A 198 7.71 19.66 -10.91
C GLU A 198 7.02 18.33 -10.56
N TRP A 199 5.79 18.15 -11.04
CA TRP A 199 4.98 16.99 -10.73
C TRP A 199 4.66 16.18 -11.98
N ASP A 200 4.66 14.86 -11.81
CA ASP A 200 4.18 13.89 -12.79
C ASP A 200 3.09 13.03 -12.14
N HIS A 201 1.87 13.21 -12.60
CA HIS A 201 0.67 12.52 -12.14
C HIS A 201 0.16 11.55 -13.20
N GLN A 202 1.03 10.76 -13.79
CA GLN A 202 0.63 9.73 -14.77
C GLN A 202 -0.25 8.66 -14.14
N ASP A 203 -0.04 8.37 -12.85
CA ASP A 203 -0.88 7.47 -12.07
C ASP A 203 -1.77 8.30 -11.11
N ASP A 204 -3.00 7.84 -10.89
CA ASP A 204 -3.96 8.51 -10.01
C ASP A 204 -3.63 8.39 -8.51
N LEU A 205 -2.73 7.47 -8.15
CA LEU A 205 -2.33 7.17 -6.77
C LEU A 205 -0.83 7.35 -6.53
N ILE A 206 -0.01 7.41 -7.59
CA ILE A 206 1.43 7.61 -7.52
C ILE A 206 1.76 8.95 -8.16
N HIS A 207 2.26 9.86 -7.35
CA HIS A 207 2.57 11.23 -7.73
C HIS A 207 4.08 11.45 -7.59
N LYS A 208 4.78 11.42 -8.71
CA LYS A 208 6.23 11.70 -8.74
C LYS A 208 6.47 13.19 -8.66
N PHE A 209 7.48 13.58 -7.93
CA PHE A 209 7.92 14.96 -7.85
C PHE A 209 9.42 15.09 -8.11
N THR A 210 9.80 16.22 -8.66
CA THR A 210 11.22 16.60 -8.87
C THR A 210 11.41 18.01 -8.36
N VAL A 211 12.23 18.18 -7.33
CA VAL A 211 12.71 19.51 -6.94
C VAL A 211 13.88 19.83 -7.87
N THR A 212 13.68 20.83 -8.74
CA THR A 212 14.64 21.14 -9.82
C THR A 212 15.54 22.31 -9.47
N GLY A 213 16.73 22.34 -10.09
CA GLY A 213 17.63 23.50 -10.07
C GLY A 213 18.26 23.78 -8.71
N ILE A 214 18.57 22.76 -7.91
CA ILE A 214 19.26 22.90 -6.63
C ILE A 214 20.73 23.25 -6.91
N ALA A 215 21.05 24.54 -6.95
CA ALA A 215 22.40 25.01 -7.25
C ALA A 215 23.37 24.77 -6.07
N ARG A 216 24.56 24.31 -6.37
CA ARG A 216 25.65 24.22 -5.40
C ARG A 216 26.32 25.59 -5.24
N ALA A 217 26.64 25.94 -4.01
CA ALA A 217 27.37 27.16 -3.68
C ALA A 217 28.83 26.80 -3.21
N ASP A 218 29.64 27.82 -2.97
CA ASP A 218 30.98 27.62 -2.41
C ASP A 218 30.99 27.12 -0.96
N LYS A 219 29.84 27.18 -0.30
CA LYS A 219 29.62 26.68 1.06
C LYS A 219 28.49 25.67 1.08
N ALA A 220 28.56 24.73 2.02
CA ALA A 220 27.51 23.78 2.28
C ALA A 220 26.17 24.49 2.54
N GLN A 221 25.10 23.94 2.04
CA GLN A 221 23.75 24.44 2.18
C GLN A 221 22.85 23.33 2.70
N GLU A 222 21.72 23.71 3.29
CA GLU A 222 20.68 22.79 3.75
C GLU A 222 19.41 23.04 2.96
N MET A 223 18.87 21.99 2.35
CA MET A 223 17.53 21.98 1.77
C MET A 223 16.58 21.28 2.73
N ILE A 224 15.49 21.91 3.06
CA ILE A 224 14.43 21.35 3.89
C ILE A 224 13.32 20.88 2.95
N LEU A 225 13.04 19.60 2.93
CA LEU A 225 11.85 19.02 2.33
C LEU A 225 10.86 18.73 3.45
N LYS A 226 9.69 19.36 3.38
CA LYS A 226 8.65 19.28 4.40
C LYS A 226 7.36 18.79 3.79
N TRP A 227 6.65 17.92 4.49
CA TRP A 227 5.29 17.53 4.12
C TRP A 227 4.31 17.68 5.26
N ASP A 228 3.08 18.05 4.92
CA ASP A 228 2.02 18.32 5.88
C ASP A 228 0.64 18.00 5.26
N GLY A 229 0.08 16.83 5.58
CA GLY A 229 -1.26 16.42 5.20
C GLY A 229 -2.36 16.83 6.18
N THR A 230 -2.01 17.46 7.30
CA THR A 230 -2.96 17.72 8.41
C THR A 230 -4.13 18.60 8.00
N LYS A 231 -3.93 19.55 7.09
CA LYS A 231 -4.99 20.40 6.55
C LYS A 231 -6.04 19.64 5.77
N SER A 232 -5.66 18.50 5.22
CA SER A 232 -6.52 17.60 4.46
C SER A 232 -7.04 16.42 5.28
N GLY A 233 -6.82 16.44 6.60
CA GLY A 233 -7.27 15.41 7.53
C GLY A 233 -6.37 14.18 7.59
N VAL A 234 -5.19 14.21 6.95
CA VAL A 234 -4.18 13.15 7.06
C VAL A 234 -3.24 13.50 8.21
N PRO A 235 -3.10 12.63 9.24
CA PRO A 235 -2.29 12.95 10.43
C PRO A 235 -0.79 12.74 10.18
N GLN A 236 -0.32 13.07 8.98
CA GLN A 236 1.09 12.97 8.59
C GLN A 236 1.68 14.36 8.41
N LYS A 237 2.72 14.61 9.18
CA LYS A 237 3.49 15.86 9.11
C LYS A 237 4.91 15.57 9.57
N ASN A 238 5.86 15.85 8.70
CA ASN A 238 7.28 15.70 9.03
C ASN A 238 8.13 16.57 8.10
N SER A 239 9.43 16.52 8.29
CA SER A 239 10.42 17.16 7.41
C SER A 239 11.72 16.41 7.45
N VAL A 240 12.48 16.51 6.38
CA VAL A 240 13.85 16.00 6.29
C VAL A 240 14.77 17.15 5.85
N VAL A 241 15.95 17.19 6.44
CA VAL A 241 17.01 18.09 6.02
C VAL A 241 17.93 17.31 5.08
N ILE A 242 18.18 17.86 3.92
CA ILE A 242 19.03 17.29 2.88
C ILE A 242 20.25 18.21 2.73
N ASP A 243 21.42 17.66 3.03
CA ASP A 243 22.68 18.37 2.90
C ASP A 243 23.06 18.53 1.44
N ILE A 244 23.29 19.78 1.02
CA ILE A 244 23.83 20.10 -0.29
C ILE A 244 25.30 20.49 -0.11
N PRO A 245 26.24 19.64 -0.55
CA PRO A 245 27.66 19.90 -0.39
C PRO A 245 28.13 21.10 -1.21
N PRO A 246 29.20 21.78 -0.78
CA PRO A 246 29.76 22.89 -1.54
C PRO A 246 30.28 22.42 -2.92
N ALA A 247 30.32 23.35 -3.86
CA ALA A 247 30.90 23.08 -5.16
C ALA A 247 32.39 22.70 -5.01
N GLY A 248 32.79 21.61 -5.67
CA GLY A 248 34.15 21.09 -5.63
C GLY A 248 34.48 20.16 -4.46
N GLU A 249 33.54 19.94 -3.52
CA GLU A 249 33.70 18.89 -2.52
C GLU A 249 33.09 17.58 -3.05
N PHE A 250 33.95 16.57 -3.29
CA PHE A 250 33.51 15.24 -3.69
C PHE A 250 33.39 14.33 -2.47
N ARG A 251 32.16 13.90 -2.14
CA ARG A 251 31.88 13.05 -0.98
C ARG A 251 30.70 12.10 -1.24
N VAL A 252 30.54 11.08 -0.40
CA VAL A 252 29.35 10.27 -0.34
C VAL A 252 28.24 11.06 0.35
N LEU A 253 27.05 11.09 -0.25
CA LEU A 253 25.84 11.77 0.29
C LEU A 253 24.94 10.80 1.04
N ASP A 254 24.69 9.63 0.47
CA ASP A 254 23.77 8.65 1.03
C ASP A 254 24.07 7.26 0.48
N VAL A 255 23.54 6.24 1.14
CA VAL A 255 23.55 4.86 0.64
C VAL A 255 22.14 4.30 0.75
N LYS A 256 21.53 4.00 -0.39
CA LYS A 256 20.20 3.40 -0.47
C LYS A 256 20.32 1.90 -0.66
N MET A 257 19.68 1.14 0.21
CA MET A 257 19.54 -0.32 0.02
C MET A 257 18.32 -0.61 -0.82
N ILE A 258 18.49 -1.34 -1.90
CA ILE A 258 17.42 -1.87 -2.73
C ILE A 258 17.33 -3.36 -2.44
N LYS A 259 16.18 -3.78 -1.89
CA LYS A 259 15.91 -5.18 -1.55
C LYS A 259 14.90 -5.72 -2.55
N GLY A 260 15.38 -6.45 -3.53
CA GLY A 260 14.57 -7.07 -4.57
C GLY A 260 15.03 -8.53 -4.83
N GLU A 261 14.73 -9.07 -6.01
CA GLU A 261 15.26 -10.38 -6.43
C GLU A 261 16.77 -10.42 -6.46
N SER A 262 17.40 -9.33 -6.84
CA SER A 262 18.82 -9.07 -6.64
C SER A 262 18.92 -7.92 -5.64
N GLN A 263 19.49 -8.20 -4.47
CA GLN A 263 19.84 -7.14 -3.53
C GLN A 263 20.85 -6.20 -4.21
N SER A 264 20.68 -4.89 -3.99
CA SER A 264 21.63 -3.90 -4.47
C SER A 264 21.75 -2.74 -3.49
N MET A 265 22.82 -2.00 -3.61
CA MET A 265 23.09 -0.80 -2.83
C MET A 265 23.49 0.30 -3.79
N ASP A 266 22.79 1.43 -3.73
CA ASP A 266 23.15 2.63 -4.46
C ASP A 266 23.98 3.54 -3.56
N VAL A 267 25.24 3.72 -3.85
CA VAL A 267 26.10 4.72 -3.23
C VAL A 267 25.96 6.00 -4.01
N ILE A 268 25.43 7.03 -3.38
CA ILE A 268 25.12 8.32 -3.99
C ILE A 268 26.21 9.31 -3.63
N PHE A 269 26.91 9.82 -4.63
CA PHE A 269 28.00 10.78 -4.48
C PHE A 269 27.52 12.20 -4.77
N SER A 270 28.31 13.17 -4.35
CA SER A 270 28.04 14.59 -4.64
C SER A 270 28.33 14.99 -6.08
N ASP A 271 29.15 14.24 -6.79
CA ASP A 271 29.57 14.54 -8.16
C ASP A 271 29.52 13.28 -9.02
N PRO A 272 29.38 13.42 -10.35
CA PRO A 272 29.46 12.27 -11.24
C PRO A 272 30.78 11.52 -11.07
N VAL A 273 30.68 10.21 -10.84
CA VAL A 273 31.82 9.33 -10.63
C VAL A 273 32.53 9.03 -11.97
N ASP A 274 33.85 8.90 -11.96
CA ASP A 274 34.58 8.46 -13.14
C ASP A 274 34.29 6.98 -13.40
N ALA A 275 33.53 6.70 -14.46
CA ALA A 275 33.15 5.34 -14.84
C ALA A 275 34.30 4.53 -15.44
N SER A 276 35.46 5.15 -15.75
CA SER A 276 36.62 4.47 -16.34
C SER A 276 37.55 3.88 -15.29
N GLN A 277 37.43 4.28 -14.02
CA GLN A 277 38.26 3.77 -12.93
C GLN A 277 37.83 2.34 -12.53
N ASP A 278 38.83 1.54 -12.14
CA ASP A 278 38.55 0.27 -11.49
C ASP A 278 38.11 0.50 -10.05
N LEU A 279 36.84 0.13 -9.77
CA LEU A 279 36.22 0.27 -8.45
C LEU A 279 36.48 -0.96 -7.56
N GLU A 280 37.16 -2.00 -8.03
CA GLU A 280 37.46 -3.17 -7.22
C GLU A 280 38.42 -2.79 -6.08
N GLY A 281 38.07 -3.14 -4.87
CA GLY A 281 38.77 -2.71 -3.66
C GLY A 281 38.60 -1.25 -3.24
N LEU A 282 38.12 -0.37 -4.13
CA LEU A 282 37.79 1.02 -3.79
C LEU A 282 36.42 1.16 -3.12
N ILE A 283 35.47 0.30 -3.52
CA ILE A 283 34.17 0.20 -2.88
C ILE A 283 33.94 -1.28 -2.57
N HIS A 284 33.89 -1.63 -1.30
CA HIS A 284 33.81 -3.03 -0.86
C HIS A 284 32.97 -3.22 0.39
N LEU A 285 32.65 -4.48 0.68
CA LEU A 285 31.84 -4.90 1.83
C LEU A 285 32.68 -5.69 2.82
N GLU A 286 32.35 -5.54 4.12
CA GLU A 286 32.91 -6.36 5.19
C GLU A 286 31.77 -7.00 6.02
N PRO A 287 31.72 -8.34 6.20
CA PRO A 287 32.67 -9.34 5.66
C PRO A 287 32.69 -9.31 4.13
N SER A 288 33.85 -9.71 3.55
CA SER A 288 34.10 -9.61 2.10
C SER A 288 33.07 -10.42 1.31
N VAL A 289 32.28 -9.72 0.51
CA VAL A 289 31.34 -10.29 -0.47
C VAL A 289 31.65 -9.64 -1.82
N SER A 290 31.86 -10.47 -2.83
CA SER A 290 32.01 -9.97 -4.19
C SER A 290 30.72 -9.30 -4.67
N ALA A 291 30.84 -8.14 -5.31
CA ALA A 291 29.71 -7.39 -5.82
C ALA A 291 30.02 -6.82 -7.22
N GLY A 292 29.12 -7.04 -8.16
CA GLY A 292 29.13 -6.33 -9.43
C GLY A 292 28.93 -4.83 -9.19
N LYS A 293 29.68 -3.98 -9.89
CA LYS A 293 29.60 -2.52 -9.75
C LYS A 293 29.25 -1.88 -11.07
N SER A 294 28.33 -0.92 -11.05
CA SER A 294 27.99 -0.10 -12.22
C SER A 294 27.86 1.37 -11.84
N VAL A 295 28.29 2.25 -12.74
CA VAL A 295 28.29 3.70 -12.52
C VAL A 295 27.27 4.37 -13.41
N ARG A 296 26.36 5.14 -12.81
CA ARG A 296 25.40 6.00 -13.52
C ARG A 296 25.44 7.40 -12.92
N SER A 297 26.10 8.33 -13.62
CA SER A 297 26.32 9.70 -13.12
C SER A 297 26.96 9.71 -11.71
N ASN A 298 26.30 10.23 -10.72
CA ASN A 298 26.76 10.29 -9.32
C ASN A 298 26.32 9.08 -8.47
N ILE A 299 25.86 8.00 -9.09
CA ILE A 299 25.39 6.80 -8.40
C ILE A 299 26.27 5.61 -8.81
N VAL A 300 26.79 4.91 -7.81
CA VAL A 300 27.45 3.61 -7.99
C VAL A 300 26.57 2.54 -7.38
N THR A 301 26.03 1.66 -8.23
CA THR A 301 25.21 0.53 -7.80
C THR A 301 26.08 -0.69 -7.59
N LEU A 302 26.02 -1.27 -6.39
CA LEU A 302 26.65 -2.55 -6.05
C LEU A 302 25.58 -3.65 -6.02
N VAL A 303 25.84 -4.75 -6.71
CA VAL A 303 24.98 -5.95 -6.70
C VAL A 303 25.79 -7.11 -6.10
N PRO A 304 25.52 -7.53 -4.86
CA PRO A 304 26.22 -8.65 -4.23
C PRO A 304 26.04 -9.94 -5.04
N SER A 305 27.11 -10.72 -5.19
CA SER A 305 27.05 -12.01 -5.89
C SER A 305 26.27 -13.08 -5.14
N THR A 306 26.15 -12.91 -3.82
CA THR A 306 25.35 -13.76 -2.93
C THR A 306 24.46 -12.89 -2.05
N PRO A 307 23.23 -13.34 -1.74
CA PRO A 307 22.33 -12.59 -0.87
C PRO A 307 22.93 -12.34 0.51
N LEU A 308 22.85 -11.09 0.96
CA LEU A 308 23.27 -10.66 2.29
C LEU A 308 22.16 -10.97 3.29
N GLN A 309 22.48 -11.56 4.43
CA GLN A 309 21.52 -11.99 5.46
C GLN A 309 21.74 -11.32 6.81
N GLU A 310 22.88 -10.65 6.97
CA GLU A 310 23.29 -10.04 8.21
C GLU A 310 23.67 -8.57 8.00
N GLU A 311 24.13 -7.92 9.06
CA GLU A 311 24.75 -6.60 9.00
C GLU A 311 26.07 -6.68 8.23
N VAL A 312 26.24 -5.80 7.27
CA VAL A 312 27.52 -5.61 6.54
C VAL A 312 27.97 -4.17 6.66
N ILE A 313 29.25 -3.94 6.58
CA ILE A 313 29.82 -2.59 6.51
C ILE A 313 30.24 -2.34 5.07
N LEU A 314 29.70 -1.27 4.48
CA LEU A 314 30.15 -0.76 3.20
C LEU A 314 31.31 0.22 3.44
N TYR A 315 32.41 0.05 2.73
CA TYR A 315 33.52 0.95 2.69
C TYR A 315 33.68 1.60 1.32
N VAL A 316 33.97 2.89 1.31
CA VAL A 316 34.30 3.67 0.11
C VAL A 316 35.65 4.37 0.39
N GLU A 317 36.65 3.98 -0.33
CA GLU A 317 38.03 4.50 -0.15
C GLU A 317 38.16 5.93 -0.67
N ALA A 318 39.05 6.71 -0.03
CA ALA A 318 39.29 8.10 -0.40
C ALA A 318 39.85 8.28 -1.84
N SER A 319 40.43 7.24 -2.41
CA SER A 319 40.96 7.23 -3.79
C SER A 319 39.93 7.06 -4.91
N VAL A 320 38.65 6.95 -4.57
CA VAL A 320 37.58 7.04 -5.57
C VAL A 320 37.56 8.43 -6.18
N LYS A 321 37.50 8.52 -7.52
CA LYS A 321 37.59 9.79 -8.28
C LYS A 321 36.23 10.14 -8.91
N ASN A 322 35.98 11.43 -8.92
CA ASN A 322 34.90 11.97 -9.75
C ASN A 322 35.36 12.13 -11.21
N ARG A 323 34.42 12.44 -12.12
CA ARG A 323 34.69 12.61 -13.55
C ARG A 323 35.74 13.72 -13.86
N LYS A 324 35.96 14.65 -12.93
CA LYS A 324 36.99 15.71 -13.03
C LYS A 324 38.37 15.28 -12.50
N GLY A 325 38.49 14.03 -12.01
CA GLY A 325 39.73 13.48 -11.47
C GLY A 325 40.03 13.88 -10.03
N THR A 326 39.04 14.46 -9.31
CA THR A 326 39.16 14.83 -7.90
C THR A 326 38.90 13.59 -7.03
N ASP A 327 39.77 13.34 -6.05
CA ASP A 327 39.62 12.27 -5.07
C ASP A 327 38.50 12.59 -4.09
N LEU A 328 37.91 11.55 -3.47
CA LEU A 328 36.95 11.69 -2.41
C LEU A 328 37.56 12.46 -1.22
N ALA A 329 36.79 13.41 -0.66
CA ALA A 329 37.29 14.29 0.41
C ALA A 329 37.75 13.50 1.66
N SER A 330 37.13 12.37 1.93
CA SER A 330 37.48 11.42 2.99
C SER A 330 36.92 10.04 2.68
N ALA A 331 37.55 8.99 3.16
CA ALA A 331 36.95 7.66 3.15
C ALA A 331 35.59 7.65 3.89
N TYR A 332 34.68 6.83 3.43
CA TYR A 332 33.35 6.72 4.00
C TYR A 332 33.06 5.28 4.36
N SER A 333 32.37 5.06 5.48
CA SER A 333 31.87 3.75 5.83
C SER A 333 30.50 3.86 6.48
N THR A 334 29.65 2.88 6.23
CA THR A 334 28.32 2.79 6.85
C THR A 334 27.92 1.35 7.08
N ARG A 335 27.14 1.12 8.13
CA ARG A 335 26.53 -0.17 8.42
C ARG A 335 25.24 -0.29 7.68
N LEU A 336 25.07 -1.41 7.01
CA LEU A 336 23.88 -1.76 6.26
C LEU A 336 23.28 -3.02 6.89
N ASP A 337 22.15 -2.85 7.52
CA ASP A 337 21.45 -3.94 8.20
C ASP A 337 20.50 -4.64 7.24
N PHE A 338 20.83 -5.87 6.88
CA PHE A 338 20.01 -6.78 6.09
C PHE A 338 19.20 -7.74 6.96
N THR A 339 19.36 -7.67 8.29
CA THR A 339 18.46 -8.37 9.22
C THR A 339 17.06 -7.75 9.13
N ALA A 340 16.05 -8.58 9.13
CA ALA A 340 14.75 -8.08 8.70
C ALA A 340 13.72 -8.06 9.83
N ILE A 341 12.87 -7.04 9.84
CA ILE A 341 11.53 -7.12 10.41
C ILE A 341 10.78 -8.25 9.66
N ASN A 342 10.02 -9.06 10.39
CA ASN A 342 9.23 -10.12 9.77
C ASN A 342 8.39 -9.57 8.62
N PRO A 343 8.40 -10.24 7.47
CA PRO A 343 7.57 -9.82 6.35
C PRO A 343 6.10 -9.84 6.74
N GLY A 344 5.34 -8.88 6.23
CA GLY A 344 3.93 -8.76 6.57
C GLY A 344 3.12 -7.99 5.55
N ILE A 345 1.81 -8.22 5.56
CA ILE A 345 0.82 -7.48 4.78
C ILE A 345 -0.22 -6.91 5.75
N GLN A 346 -0.61 -5.67 5.56
CA GLN A 346 -1.65 -4.99 6.32
C GLN A 346 -2.61 -4.28 5.37
N LEU A 347 -3.90 -4.47 5.58
CA LEU A 347 -4.91 -3.73 4.83
C LEU A 347 -5.04 -2.29 5.35
N THR A 348 -5.28 -1.34 4.46
CA THR A 348 -5.39 0.09 4.81
C THR A 348 -6.79 0.48 5.30
N GLY A 349 -7.76 -0.43 5.30
CA GLY A 349 -9.13 -0.16 5.74
C GLY A 349 -9.83 -1.38 6.30
N ASP A 350 -10.78 -1.14 7.19
CA ASP A 350 -11.58 -2.17 7.88
C ASP A 350 -12.76 -2.69 7.06
N GLY A 351 -12.92 -2.24 5.84
CA GLY A 351 -14.03 -2.62 4.97
C GLY A 351 -13.78 -3.91 4.20
N ILE A 352 -14.86 -4.63 3.94
CA ILE A 352 -14.85 -5.97 3.39
C ILE A 352 -15.19 -5.95 1.90
N ILE A 353 -15.89 -4.93 1.42
CA ILE A 353 -16.45 -4.88 0.07
C ILE A 353 -15.96 -3.64 -0.66
N LEU A 354 -15.37 -3.84 -1.85
CA LEU A 354 -15.12 -2.79 -2.83
C LEU A 354 -16.28 -2.79 -3.82
N PRO A 355 -16.90 -1.66 -4.11
CA PRO A 355 -17.94 -1.60 -5.14
C PRO A 355 -17.35 -1.75 -6.54
N SER A 356 -18.15 -2.23 -7.47
CA SER A 356 -17.82 -2.27 -8.89
C SER A 356 -17.84 -0.84 -9.48
N SER A 357 -16.85 -0.03 -9.16
CA SER A 357 -16.62 1.25 -9.82
C SER A 357 -15.61 1.08 -10.96
N GLN A 358 -15.52 2.04 -11.86
CA GLN A 358 -14.61 1.98 -13.02
C GLN A 358 -13.13 1.82 -12.63
N ASN A 359 -12.78 2.09 -11.37
CA ASN A 359 -11.43 1.95 -10.83
C ASN A 359 -11.47 1.09 -9.57
N LEU A 360 -11.16 -0.19 -9.73
CA LEU A 360 -11.07 -1.16 -8.64
C LEU A 360 -9.69 -1.10 -7.98
N ILE A 361 -9.42 -0.02 -7.29
CA ILE A 361 -8.14 0.18 -6.60
C ILE A 361 -8.17 -0.55 -5.26
N PHE A 362 -7.17 -1.40 -5.05
CA PHE A 362 -7.00 -2.18 -3.83
C PHE A 362 -5.72 -1.76 -3.10
N PRO A 363 -5.79 -0.84 -2.12
CA PRO A 363 -4.64 -0.41 -1.34
C PRO A 363 -4.34 -1.37 -0.20
N PHE A 364 -3.05 -1.61 0.06
CA PHE A 364 -2.56 -2.37 1.21
C PHE A 364 -1.15 -1.88 1.58
N LYS A 365 -0.71 -2.19 2.80
CA LYS A 365 0.67 -1.96 3.22
C LYS A 365 1.42 -3.28 3.27
N ALA A 366 2.67 -3.27 2.85
CA ALA A 366 3.57 -4.39 2.97
C ALA A 366 4.91 -3.97 3.58
N VAL A 367 5.54 -4.88 4.30
CA VAL A 367 6.87 -4.70 4.88
C VAL A 367 7.73 -5.91 4.55
N ASN A 368 8.97 -5.69 4.14
CA ASN A 368 9.96 -6.72 3.84
C ASN A 368 9.50 -7.80 2.87
N LEU A 369 8.65 -7.44 1.92
CA LEU A 369 8.17 -8.30 0.84
C LEU A 369 8.54 -7.70 -0.51
N ARG A 370 9.04 -8.55 -1.43
CA ARG A 370 9.28 -8.21 -2.83
C ARG A 370 8.11 -8.50 -3.75
N ALA A 371 7.20 -9.37 -3.29
CA ALA A 371 6.02 -9.75 -4.05
C ALA A 371 4.91 -10.24 -3.12
N VAL A 372 3.70 -10.33 -3.66
CA VAL A 372 2.54 -10.99 -3.06
C VAL A 372 1.87 -11.86 -4.12
N ASP A 373 1.20 -12.93 -3.70
CA ASP A 373 0.28 -13.65 -4.56
C ASP A 373 -1.10 -13.00 -4.47
N LEU A 374 -1.62 -12.61 -5.62
CA LEU A 374 -2.98 -12.13 -5.80
C LEU A 374 -3.84 -13.26 -6.36
N LYS A 375 -4.94 -13.59 -5.70
CA LYS A 375 -5.95 -14.52 -6.20
C LYS A 375 -7.30 -13.84 -6.19
N ILE A 376 -7.99 -13.85 -7.32
CA ILE A 376 -9.33 -13.30 -7.46
C ILE A 376 -10.28 -14.44 -7.79
N ILE A 377 -11.28 -14.65 -6.95
CA ILE A 377 -12.26 -15.72 -7.07
C ILE A 377 -13.61 -15.11 -7.40
N LYS A 378 -14.18 -15.51 -8.51
CA LYS A 378 -15.53 -15.13 -8.94
C LYS A 378 -16.55 -16.06 -8.31
N ILE A 379 -17.48 -15.50 -7.55
CA ILE A 379 -18.64 -16.19 -6.99
C ILE A 379 -19.83 -15.85 -7.88
N PHE A 380 -20.42 -16.89 -8.46
CA PHE A 380 -21.50 -16.72 -9.43
C PHE A 380 -22.76 -16.17 -8.75
N GLU A 381 -23.50 -15.34 -9.47
CA GLU A 381 -24.73 -14.68 -9.00
C GLU A 381 -25.69 -15.63 -8.28
N ASN A 382 -25.98 -16.78 -8.87
CA ASN A 382 -26.86 -17.79 -8.31
C ASN A 382 -26.33 -18.44 -7.03
N ASN A 383 -25.05 -18.33 -6.75
CA ASN A 383 -24.40 -18.93 -5.59
C ASN A 383 -24.19 -17.93 -4.44
N ILE A 384 -24.36 -16.63 -4.68
CA ILE A 384 -24.14 -15.59 -3.66
C ILE A 384 -25.00 -15.82 -2.41
N PRO A 385 -26.32 -16.11 -2.49
CA PRO A 385 -27.11 -16.37 -1.30
C PRO A 385 -26.62 -17.55 -0.47
N TYR A 386 -26.22 -18.64 -1.14
CA TYR A 386 -25.68 -19.84 -0.47
C TYR A 386 -24.30 -19.59 0.12
N PHE A 387 -23.45 -18.84 -0.59
CA PHE A 387 -22.14 -18.44 -0.08
C PHE A 387 -22.26 -17.63 1.21
N LEU A 388 -23.18 -16.66 1.28
CA LEU A 388 -23.39 -15.81 2.44
C LEU A 388 -24.08 -16.53 3.61
N GLN A 389 -24.74 -17.65 3.38
CA GLN A 389 -25.32 -18.48 4.43
C GLN A 389 -24.29 -19.37 5.13
N GLU A 390 -23.33 -19.91 4.39
CA GLU A 390 -22.32 -20.84 4.90
C GLU A 390 -21.00 -20.16 5.29
N ASN A 391 -20.76 -18.95 4.77
CA ASN A 391 -19.52 -18.22 5.01
C ASN A 391 -19.81 -16.86 5.62
N ASP A 392 -19.09 -16.54 6.68
CA ASP A 392 -18.87 -15.12 7.00
C ASP A 392 -18.10 -14.50 5.82
N ILE A 393 -18.45 -13.28 5.40
CA ILE A 393 -17.79 -12.57 4.28
C ILE A 393 -16.27 -12.55 4.45
N ASN A 394 -15.77 -12.59 5.70
CA ASN A 394 -14.36 -12.65 6.04
C ASN A 394 -13.78 -14.06 6.09
N SER A 395 -14.60 -15.12 6.11
CA SER A 395 -14.11 -16.49 6.20
C SER A 395 -13.95 -17.14 4.82
N GLY A 396 -13.00 -18.07 4.72
CA GLY A 396 -12.62 -18.68 3.43
C GLY A 396 -12.93 -20.17 3.30
N TYR A 397 -13.71 -20.73 4.22
CA TYR A 397 -13.75 -22.18 4.39
C TYR A 397 -14.34 -22.98 3.21
N TYR A 398 -15.28 -22.46 2.44
CA TYR A 398 -15.94 -23.24 1.39
C TYR A 398 -16.11 -22.49 0.05
N VAL A 399 -15.21 -21.53 -0.24
CA VAL A 399 -15.33 -20.69 -1.45
C VAL A 399 -15.37 -21.52 -2.73
N LYS A 400 -14.70 -22.68 -2.74
CA LYS A 400 -14.63 -23.60 -3.89
C LYS A 400 -15.99 -24.11 -4.34
N ARG A 401 -16.98 -24.21 -3.43
CA ARG A 401 -18.34 -24.66 -3.76
C ARG A 401 -19.13 -23.62 -4.53
N PHE A 402 -18.79 -22.35 -4.38
CA PHE A 402 -19.62 -21.23 -4.83
C PHE A 402 -19.01 -20.41 -5.95
N GLY A 403 -17.69 -20.53 -6.14
CA GLY A 403 -16.96 -19.74 -7.10
C GLY A 403 -15.74 -20.45 -7.68
N ARG A 404 -15.13 -19.81 -8.65
CA ARG A 404 -13.87 -20.27 -9.25
C ARG A 404 -12.87 -19.11 -9.36
N PRO A 405 -11.54 -19.37 -9.32
CA PRO A 405 -10.55 -18.36 -9.58
C PRO A 405 -10.67 -17.88 -11.02
N VAL A 406 -10.65 -16.55 -11.18
CA VAL A 406 -10.59 -15.87 -12.47
C VAL A 406 -9.23 -15.25 -12.72
N PHE A 407 -8.48 -15.04 -11.66
CA PHE A 407 -7.07 -14.64 -11.71
C PHE A 407 -6.32 -15.28 -10.53
N SER A 408 -5.10 -15.71 -10.81
CA SER A 408 -4.12 -16.14 -9.81
C SER A 408 -2.74 -15.81 -10.34
N GLY A 409 -1.98 -15.00 -9.63
CA GLY A 409 -0.67 -14.60 -10.09
C GLY A 409 0.15 -13.89 -9.03
N ARG A 410 1.45 -13.79 -9.28
CA ARG A 410 2.40 -13.01 -8.50
C ARG A 410 2.32 -11.53 -8.91
N ILE A 411 2.30 -10.65 -7.93
CA ILE A 411 2.41 -9.21 -8.09
C ILE A 411 3.71 -8.76 -7.45
N ASP A 412 4.61 -8.17 -8.25
CA ASP A 412 5.86 -7.63 -7.76
C ASP A 412 5.64 -6.27 -7.09
N LEU A 413 6.20 -6.10 -5.89
CA LEU A 413 6.09 -4.88 -5.09
C LEU A 413 7.30 -3.95 -5.24
N THR A 414 8.27 -4.36 -6.05
CA THR A 414 9.58 -3.68 -6.17
C THR A 414 9.63 -2.62 -7.25
N SER A 415 8.54 -2.33 -7.93
CA SER A 415 8.48 -1.36 -9.03
C SER A 415 8.47 0.11 -8.60
N GLY A 416 8.83 0.41 -7.35
CA GLY A 416 9.03 1.78 -6.86
C GLY A 416 10.33 1.87 -6.07
N THR A 417 11.01 3.01 -6.14
CA THR A 417 12.11 3.38 -5.24
C THR A 417 11.54 3.65 -3.85
N GLY A 418 10.87 2.65 -3.27
CA GLY A 418 10.22 2.77 -1.97
C GLY A 418 11.20 3.02 -0.81
N PRO A 419 10.73 3.57 0.31
CA PRO A 419 11.53 3.70 1.52
C PRO A 419 12.12 2.35 1.92
N GLY A 420 13.32 2.38 2.44
CA GLY A 420 14.16 1.22 2.71
C GLY A 420 13.47 0.09 3.48
N ALA A 421 14.10 -1.05 3.48
CA ALA A 421 13.66 -2.22 4.24
C ALA A 421 13.35 -1.87 5.70
N GLY A 422 12.40 -2.60 6.26
CA GLY A 422 11.99 -2.44 7.65
C GLY A 422 10.90 -1.38 7.88
N SER A 423 10.35 -0.76 6.83
CA SER A 423 9.20 0.14 6.94
C SER A 423 7.97 -0.40 6.21
N TRP A 424 6.80 -0.04 6.73
CA TRP A 424 5.52 -0.34 6.08
C TRP A 424 5.30 0.61 4.90
N ASN A 425 5.29 0.05 3.68
CA ASN A 425 5.08 0.78 2.44
C ASN A 425 3.64 0.58 1.95
N LEU A 426 3.04 1.65 1.46
CA LEU A 426 1.74 1.59 0.82
C LEU A 426 1.92 1.10 -0.62
N HIS A 427 1.11 0.12 -1.00
CA HIS A 427 1.02 -0.42 -2.35
C HIS A 427 -0.43 -0.39 -2.81
N THR A 428 -0.63 -0.32 -4.11
CA THR A 428 -1.94 -0.32 -4.73
C THR A 428 -1.99 -1.32 -5.87
N ILE A 429 -3.11 -2.02 -6.00
CA ILE A 429 -3.38 -2.92 -7.11
C ILE A 429 -4.66 -2.43 -7.79
N ASN A 430 -4.58 -2.12 -9.08
CA ASN A 430 -5.76 -1.90 -9.90
C ASN A 430 -6.30 -3.26 -10.37
N LEU A 431 -7.37 -3.73 -9.77
CA LEU A 431 -7.94 -5.05 -10.07
C LEU A 431 -8.51 -5.12 -11.50
N ALA A 432 -8.83 -3.98 -12.10
CA ALA A 432 -9.31 -3.93 -13.49
C ALA A 432 -8.25 -4.37 -14.50
N ASP A 433 -6.97 -4.34 -14.12
CA ASP A 433 -5.88 -4.82 -14.98
C ASP A 433 -5.84 -6.36 -15.06
N TYR A 434 -6.51 -7.04 -14.14
CA TYR A 434 -6.48 -8.51 -14.00
C TYR A 434 -7.82 -9.19 -14.32
N ILE A 435 -8.93 -8.46 -14.21
CA ILE A 435 -10.27 -9.02 -14.44
C ILE A 435 -11.17 -8.05 -15.21
N ASN A 436 -12.02 -8.61 -16.06
CA ASN A 436 -13.19 -7.91 -16.58
C ASN A 436 -14.33 -8.08 -15.57
N VAL A 437 -14.75 -6.98 -14.95
CA VAL A 437 -15.82 -6.99 -13.95
C VAL A 437 -17.14 -7.27 -14.61
N GLU A 438 -17.82 -8.32 -14.15
CA GLU A 438 -19.16 -8.65 -14.58
C GLU A 438 -20.17 -8.17 -13.53
N PRO A 439 -21.20 -7.44 -13.92
CA PRO A 439 -22.23 -7.01 -12.99
C PRO A 439 -23.01 -8.21 -12.39
N GLY A 440 -23.42 -8.10 -11.12
CA GLY A 440 -24.19 -9.15 -10.43
C GLY A 440 -23.34 -10.30 -9.87
N VAL A 441 -22.04 -10.18 -9.91
CA VAL A 441 -21.10 -11.19 -9.44
C VAL A 441 -20.33 -10.67 -8.23
N LEU A 442 -20.05 -11.53 -7.27
CA LEU A 442 -19.18 -11.22 -6.14
C LEU A 442 -17.76 -11.71 -6.43
N TYR A 443 -16.77 -10.83 -6.28
CA TYR A 443 -15.36 -11.20 -6.39
C TYR A 443 -14.72 -11.21 -5.00
N LYS A 444 -13.98 -12.26 -4.71
CA LYS A 444 -13.18 -12.38 -3.50
C LYS A 444 -11.72 -12.21 -3.85
N VAL A 445 -11.08 -11.19 -3.26
CA VAL A 445 -9.65 -10.92 -3.41
C VAL A 445 -8.90 -11.51 -2.24
N GLN A 446 -7.88 -12.30 -2.54
CA GLN A 446 -6.95 -12.84 -1.57
C GLN A 446 -5.55 -12.33 -1.87
N LEU A 447 -4.90 -11.76 -0.86
CA LEU A 447 -3.45 -11.53 -0.88
C LEU A 447 -2.80 -12.55 0.03
N SER A 448 -1.76 -13.20 -0.45
CA SER A 448 -0.92 -14.08 0.34
C SER A 448 0.55 -13.77 0.08
N MET A 449 1.40 -14.17 1.02
CA MET A 449 2.84 -14.05 0.91
C MET A 449 3.48 -15.42 1.00
N ARG A 450 4.61 -15.59 0.32
CA ARG A 450 5.46 -16.77 0.44
C ARG A 450 6.73 -16.43 1.19
N LYS A 451 7.37 -17.42 1.78
CA LYS A 451 8.67 -17.26 2.42
C LYS A 451 9.73 -16.77 1.43
N SER A 452 9.68 -17.25 0.18
CA SER A 452 10.54 -16.80 -0.91
C SER A 452 10.36 -15.33 -1.29
N TYR A 453 9.24 -14.70 -0.93
CA TYR A 453 9.00 -13.28 -1.19
C TYR A 453 9.59 -12.36 -0.12
N SER A 454 10.08 -12.93 0.97
CA SER A 454 10.74 -12.16 2.02
C SER A 454 12.02 -11.51 1.51
N LEU A 455 12.18 -10.24 1.83
CA LEU A 455 13.44 -9.50 1.62
C LEU A 455 14.50 -9.84 2.66
N SER A 456 14.11 -10.49 3.76
CA SER A 456 15.02 -10.95 4.81
C SER A 456 15.44 -12.38 4.51
N GLY A 457 16.35 -12.59 3.61
CA GLY A 457 17.07 -13.84 3.27
C GLY A 457 16.77 -15.12 4.07
N CYS A 458 15.51 -15.56 4.11
CA CYS A 458 15.16 -16.82 4.75
C CYS A 458 15.51 -17.96 3.81
N GLU A 459 16.53 -18.75 4.09
CA GLU A 459 16.77 -19.99 3.35
C GLU A 459 15.55 -20.90 3.46
N LEU A 460 15.11 -21.38 2.29
CA LEU A 460 14.06 -22.37 2.18
C LEU A 460 14.67 -23.77 2.39
N THR A 461 14.05 -24.57 3.23
CA THR A 461 14.33 -26.00 3.30
C THR A 461 13.94 -26.68 1.99
N GLN A 462 14.43 -27.90 1.75
CA GLN A 462 14.06 -28.67 0.54
C GLN A 462 12.54 -28.95 0.46
N GLU A 463 11.89 -29.15 1.60
CA GLU A 463 10.44 -29.34 1.65
C GLU A 463 9.68 -28.04 1.32
N GLU A 464 10.14 -26.91 1.83
CA GLU A 464 9.55 -25.60 1.53
C GLU A 464 9.71 -25.23 0.07
N LYS A 465 10.89 -25.51 -0.55
CA LYS A 465 11.11 -25.32 -2.00
C LYS A 465 10.11 -26.14 -2.82
N ARG A 466 9.97 -27.42 -2.53
CA ARG A 466 8.99 -28.30 -3.21
C ARG A 466 7.56 -27.80 -3.03
N TYR A 467 7.23 -27.34 -1.83
CA TYR A 467 5.90 -26.79 -1.56
C TYR A 467 5.65 -25.51 -2.35
N GLU A 468 6.61 -24.58 -2.41
CA GLU A 468 6.47 -23.35 -3.20
C GLU A 468 6.42 -23.64 -4.70
N GLU A 469 7.17 -24.63 -5.19
CA GLU A 469 7.06 -25.11 -6.58
C GLU A 469 5.67 -25.69 -6.88
N MET A 470 5.08 -26.45 -5.96
CA MET A 470 3.70 -26.94 -6.09
C MET A 470 2.70 -25.79 -6.09
N LEU A 471 2.87 -24.80 -5.22
CA LEU A 471 2.02 -23.60 -5.21
C LEU A 471 2.13 -22.82 -6.52
N GLN A 472 3.34 -22.71 -7.07
CA GLN A 472 3.56 -22.03 -8.34
C GLN A 472 2.87 -22.77 -9.49
N GLN A 473 3.01 -24.09 -9.55
CA GLN A 473 2.31 -24.93 -10.54
C GLN A 473 0.79 -24.85 -10.37
N ALA A 474 0.29 -24.83 -9.13
CA ALA A 474 -1.14 -24.68 -8.86
C ALA A 474 -1.67 -23.31 -9.27
N LEU A 475 -0.88 -22.24 -9.12
CA LEU A 475 -1.22 -20.91 -9.62
C LEU A 475 -1.31 -20.88 -11.15
N GLU A 476 -0.37 -21.48 -11.83
CA GLU A 476 -0.31 -21.57 -13.29
C GLU A 476 -1.41 -22.47 -13.88
N GLN A 477 -1.76 -23.56 -13.19
CA GLN A 477 -2.81 -24.50 -13.61
C GLN A 477 -4.23 -24.04 -13.24
N SER A 478 -4.38 -23.15 -12.24
CA SER A 478 -5.69 -22.74 -11.72
C SER A 478 -6.53 -21.95 -12.72
N SER A 479 -5.96 -21.53 -13.83
CA SER A 479 -6.72 -20.97 -14.95
C SER A 479 -7.52 -22.02 -15.74
N ASN A 480 -7.16 -23.30 -15.67
CA ASN A 480 -7.74 -24.34 -16.54
C ASN A 480 -8.31 -25.58 -15.83
N ASN A 481 -7.85 -25.93 -14.63
CA ASN A 481 -8.35 -27.09 -13.91
C ASN A 481 -8.43 -26.82 -12.39
N TRP A 482 -9.65 -26.63 -11.93
CA TRP A 482 -9.97 -26.55 -10.51
C TRP A 482 -10.10 -27.96 -9.95
N ASP A 483 -8.98 -28.54 -9.50
CA ASP A 483 -8.96 -29.86 -8.88
C ASP A 483 -9.10 -29.76 -7.36
N ASP A 484 -9.83 -30.72 -6.76
CA ASP A 484 -10.14 -30.81 -5.33
C ASP A 484 -8.94 -31.14 -4.43
N SER A 485 -7.73 -31.22 -4.97
CA SER A 485 -6.53 -31.67 -4.25
C SER A 485 -5.92 -30.68 -3.26
N GLU A 486 -6.48 -29.49 -3.10
CA GLU A 486 -5.98 -28.48 -2.11
C GLU A 486 -6.34 -28.78 -0.64
N ASN A 487 -6.64 -30.02 -0.28
CA ASN A 487 -6.84 -30.43 1.12
C ASN A 487 -5.53 -30.60 1.91
N TYR A 488 -4.39 -30.30 1.33
CA TYR A 488 -3.12 -30.30 2.04
C TYR A 488 -2.84 -28.94 2.67
N SER A 489 -3.45 -28.71 3.83
CA SER A 489 -2.97 -27.68 4.75
C SER A 489 -1.65 -28.13 5.37
N VAL A 490 -0.55 -27.96 4.68
CA VAL A 490 0.76 -27.96 5.33
C VAL A 490 0.75 -26.75 6.25
N LYS A 491 0.68 -26.97 7.57
CA LYS A 491 0.87 -25.96 8.59
C LYS A 491 2.31 -25.46 8.50
N ILE A 492 2.57 -24.53 7.58
CA ILE A 492 3.80 -23.76 7.63
C ILE A 492 3.70 -22.93 8.90
N ARG A 493 4.70 -23.03 9.78
CA ARG A 493 4.78 -22.30 11.06
C ARG A 493 4.92 -20.79 10.94
N PHE A 494 4.87 -20.26 9.75
CA PHE A 494 4.55 -18.86 9.50
C PHE A 494 3.06 -18.83 9.17
N ALA A 495 2.25 -18.38 10.12
CA ALA A 495 0.87 -18.02 9.85
C ALA A 495 0.91 -16.88 8.82
N SER A 496 0.96 -17.23 7.55
CA SER A 496 0.74 -16.26 6.49
C SER A 496 -0.68 -15.76 6.67
N PRO A 497 -0.92 -14.52 7.04
CA PRO A 497 -2.27 -14.01 7.10
C PRO A 497 -2.81 -14.07 5.68
N VAL A 498 -3.71 -15.01 5.44
CA VAL A 498 -4.54 -14.98 4.24
C VAL A 498 -5.52 -13.84 4.46
N ILE A 499 -5.27 -12.73 3.82
CA ILE A 499 -6.14 -11.56 3.91
C ILE A 499 -7.17 -11.71 2.83
N ILE A 500 -8.43 -11.86 3.24
CA ILE A 500 -9.55 -12.10 2.33
C ILE A 500 -10.41 -10.86 2.32
N LYS A 501 -10.62 -10.28 1.13
CA LYS A 501 -11.65 -9.26 0.88
C LYS A 501 -12.56 -9.73 -0.23
N SER A 502 -13.84 -9.40 -0.09
CA SER A 502 -14.87 -9.69 -1.10
C SER A 502 -15.46 -8.37 -1.61
N PHE A 503 -15.77 -8.30 -2.89
CA PHE A 503 -16.44 -7.17 -3.52
C PHE A 503 -17.42 -7.63 -4.59
#